data_e8b9f4be3b09bda97738da7f1c72d0c0
#
_entry.id   e8b9f4be3b09bda97738da7f1c72d0c0
#
_cell.length_a   1.000
_cell.length_b   1.000
_cell.length_c   1.000
_cell.angle_alpha   90.00
_cell.angle_beta   90.00
_cell.angle_gamma   90.00
#
_symmetry.space_group_name_H-M   'P 1'
#
loop_
_entity.id
_entity.type
_entity.pdbx_description
1 polymer ?
#
loop_
_entity_poly.entity_id
_entity_poly.type
_entity_poly.pdbx_seq_one_letter_code
_entity_poly.pdbx_strand_id
1 'polypeptide(L)'
;MQIAADDDVTDDATVHWPETRQLFELGTLEINHLLPDSLAEQQRIIFDPIPRVEGIEPSADPLLELRAAIYLLSGRERRSAAAV
;
A
#
# COMPACT_ATOMS: atom_id res chain seq x y z
N MET A 1 11.48 2.65 8.64
CA MET A 1 11.05 1.23 8.48
C MET A 1 11.37 0.49 9.77
N GLN A 2 10.41 -0.23 10.31
CA GLN A 2 10.59 -1.06 11.50
C GLN A 2 10.99 -2.48 11.09
N ILE A 3 11.93 -3.08 11.82
CA ILE A 3 12.39 -4.45 11.56
C ILE A 3 11.74 -5.39 12.56
N ALA A 4 11.07 -6.42 12.07
CA ALA A 4 10.45 -7.45 12.88
C ALA A 4 11.51 -8.36 13.54
N ALA A 5 11.20 -8.84 14.73
CA ALA A 5 11.89 -9.99 15.30
C ALA A 5 11.29 -11.28 14.72
N ASP A 6 12.00 -12.41 14.87
CA ASP A 6 11.60 -13.68 14.26
C ASP A 6 10.22 -14.18 14.71
N ASP A 7 9.82 -13.82 15.94
CA ASP A 7 8.55 -14.22 16.54
C ASP A 7 7.43 -13.17 16.39
N ASP A 8 7.69 -12.07 15.70
CA ASP A 8 6.67 -11.05 15.47
C ASP A 8 5.61 -11.53 14.47
N VAL A 9 4.36 -11.16 14.75
CA VAL A 9 3.22 -11.52 13.90
C VAL A 9 3.20 -10.62 12.66
N THR A 10 3.10 -11.22 11.48
CA THR A 10 3.08 -10.53 10.19
C THR A 10 1.81 -10.77 9.38
N ASP A 11 0.86 -11.53 9.90
CA ASP A 11 -0.36 -11.94 9.21
C ASP A 11 -1.66 -11.55 9.96
N ASP A 12 -1.54 -10.72 10.99
CA ASP A 12 -2.68 -10.23 11.78
C ASP A 12 -2.47 -8.75 12.09
N ALA A 13 -3.24 -7.89 11.43
CA ALA A 13 -3.16 -6.44 11.57
C ALA A 13 -3.61 -5.92 12.94
N THR A 14 -4.24 -6.75 13.76
CA THR A 14 -4.64 -6.37 15.12
C THR A 14 -3.53 -6.52 16.16
N VAL A 15 -2.43 -7.18 15.79
CA VAL A 15 -1.28 -7.40 16.66
C VAL A 15 -0.18 -6.39 16.33
N HIS A 16 0.18 -5.56 17.30
CA HIS A 16 1.23 -4.56 17.16
C HIS A 16 2.58 -5.10 17.61
N TRP A 17 3.64 -4.68 16.94
CA TRP A 17 5.00 -4.97 17.39
C TRP A 17 5.39 -3.99 18.52
N PRO A 18 6.31 -4.39 19.43
CA PRO A 18 6.82 -3.49 20.43
C PRO A 18 7.49 -2.26 19.82
N GLU A 19 7.31 -1.09 20.45
CA GLU A 19 7.94 0.16 20.01
C GLU A 19 9.46 0.13 20.07
N THR A 20 10.02 -0.85 20.80
CA THR A 20 11.48 -1.07 20.93
C THR A 20 12.11 -1.75 19.73
N ARG A 21 11.36 -2.18 18.73
CA ARG A 21 11.91 -2.79 17.51
C ARG A 21 12.82 -1.81 16.79
N GLN A 22 13.85 -2.33 16.15
CA GLN A 22 14.82 -1.55 15.41
C GLN A 22 14.14 -0.77 14.27
N LEU A 23 14.51 0.50 14.13
CA LEU A 23 14.06 1.36 13.04
C LEU A 23 15.22 1.66 12.10
N PHE A 24 14.94 1.56 10.80
CA PHE A 24 15.86 2.00 9.77
C PHE A 24 15.30 3.22 9.04
N GLU A 25 16.14 4.21 8.82
CA GLU A 25 15.83 5.32 7.96
C GLU A 25 16.04 4.89 6.51
N LEU A 26 14.96 4.89 5.71
CA LEU A 26 15.00 4.48 4.30
C LEU A 26 15.32 5.62 3.36
N GLY A 27 14.91 6.83 3.71
CA GLY A 27 15.05 7.98 2.86
C GLY A 27 14.06 9.08 3.20
N THR A 28 13.88 10.00 2.28
CA THR A 28 12.96 11.12 2.43
C THR A 28 11.87 11.04 1.35
N LEU A 29 10.63 11.13 1.77
CA LEU A 29 9.48 11.33 0.88
C LEU A 29 9.14 12.82 0.87
N GLU A 30 9.18 13.42 -0.32
CA GLU A 30 8.84 14.83 -0.51
C GLU A 30 7.59 14.95 -1.38
N ILE A 31 6.55 15.60 -0.83
CA ILE A 31 5.30 15.87 -1.55
C ILE A 31 5.23 17.38 -1.77
N ASN A 32 5.53 17.84 -2.99
CA ASN A 32 5.71 19.25 -3.29
C ASN A 32 4.96 19.72 -4.55
N HIS A 33 4.21 18.86 -5.22
CA HIS A 33 3.45 19.20 -6.42
C HIS A 33 2.07 18.60 -6.39
N LEU A 34 1.09 19.29 -6.97
CA LEU A 34 -0.21 18.74 -7.31
C LEU A 34 -0.14 18.07 -8.68
N LEU A 35 -0.90 16.99 -8.86
CA LEU A 35 -1.03 16.38 -10.19
C LEU A 35 -1.72 17.34 -11.15
N PRO A 36 -1.14 17.59 -12.35
CA PRO A 36 -1.85 18.27 -13.42
C PRO A 36 -3.12 17.48 -13.76
N ASP A 37 -4.25 18.18 -13.96
CA ASP A 37 -5.54 17.53 -14.26
C ASP A 37 -5.83 16.37 -13.29
N SER A 38 -5.80 16.68 -11.99
CA SER A 38 -5.80 15.67 -10.94
C SER A 38 -7.01 14.73 -10.96
N LEU A 39 -8.18 15.21 -11.41
CA LEU A 39 -9.38 14.38 -11.50
C LEU A 39 -9.18 13.25 -12.52
N ALA A 40 -8.75 13.57 -13.73
CA ALA A 40 -8.53 12.58 -14.78
C ALA A 40 -7.39 11.61 -14.41
N GLU A 41 -6.31 12.10 -13.84
CA GLU A 41 -5.18 11.28 -13.42
C GLU A 41 -5.59 10.32 -12.29
N GLN A 42 -6.31 10.79 -11.28
CA GLN A 42 -6.77 9.94 -10.18
C GLN A 42 -7.72 8.84 -10.66
N GLN A 43 -8.54 9.11 -11.66
CA GLN A 43 -9.45 8.09 -12.21
C GLN A 43 -8.70 6.95 -12.91
N ARG A 44 -7.50 7.22 -13.43
CA ARG A 44 -6.68 6.23 -14.14
C ARG A 44 -5.71 5.47 -13.26
N ILE A 45 -5.32 6.01 -12.10
CA ILE A 45 -4.35 5.38 -11.21
C ILE A 45 -4.92 4.08 -10.64
N ILE A 46 -4.12 3.03 -10.64
CA ILE A 46 -4.40 1.78 -9.94
C ILE A 46 -3.67 1.82 -8.60
N PHE A 47 -4.42 1.90 -7.51
CA PHE A 47 -3.86 1.86 -6.16
C PHE A 47 -3.77 0.39 -5.71
N ASP A 48 -2.59 -0.20 -5.84
CA ASP A 48 -2.33 -1.59 -5.47
C ASP A 48 -1.45 -1.60 -4.20
N PRO A 49 -1.94 -2.16 -3.07
CA PRO A 49 -1.15 -2.20 -1.84
C PRO A 49 -0.09 -3.30 -1.84
N ILE A 50 -0.11 -4.19 -2.82
CA ILE A 50 0.84 -5.31 -2.88
C ILE A 50 2.19 -4.82 -3.43
N PRO A 51 3.30 -5.03 -2.72
CA PRO A 51 4.62 -4.71 -3.24
C PRO A 51 4.94 -5.46 -4.53
N ARG A 52 5.55 -4.75 -5.49
CA ARG A 52 5.87 -5.30 -6.82
C ARG A 52 7.36 -5.19 -7.15
N VAL A 53 8.21 -4.99 -6.17
CA VAL A 53 9.65 -4.89 -6.37
C VAL A 53 10.35 -6.08 -5.72
N GLU A 54 11.44 -6.52 -6.34
CA GLU A 54 12.26 -7.59 -5.81
C GLU A 54 12.81 -7.22 -4.43
N GLY A 55 12.77 -8.17 -3.50
CA GLY A 55 13.24 -7.97 -2.13
C GLY A 55 12.21 -7.38 -1.17
N ILE A 56 11.04 -6.94 -1.67
CA ILE A 56 9.93 -6.49 -0.84
C ILE A 56 8.72 -7.37 -1.16
N GLU A 57 8.39 -8.27 -0.24
CA GLU A 57 7.32 -9.24 -0.42
C GLU A 57 6.16 -8.98 0.54
N PRO A 58 4.90 -9.24 0.12
CA PRO A 58 3.76 -9.15 1.02
C PRO A 58 3.81 -10.27 2.06
N SER A 59 3.28 -9.98 3.26
CA SER A 59 3.00 -11.01 4.24
C SER A 59 1.76 -11.84 3.84
N ALA A 60 1.50 -12.91 4.59
CA ALA A 60 0.28 -13.74 4.42
C ALA A 60 -0.95 -13.14 5.11
N ASP A 61 -0.97 -11.84 5.35
CA ASP A 61 -2.09 -11.15 6.01
C ASP A 61 -3.33 -11.17 5.10
N PRO A 62 -4.45 -11.79 5.53
CA PRO A 62 -5.67 -11.83 4.72
C PRO A 62 -6.28 -10.44 4.48
N LEU A 63 -6.05 -9.47 5.36
CA LEU A 63 -6.49 -8.10 5.16
C LEU A 63 -5.79 -7.45 3.95
N LEU A 64 -4.51 -7.73 3.75
CA LEU A 64 -3.77 -7.24 2.60
C LEU A 64 -4.34 -7.75 1.28
N GLU A 65 -4.64 -9.04 1.20
CA GLU A 65 -5.27 -9.66 0.02
C GLU A 65 -6.66 -9.09 -0.26
N LEU A 66 -7.47 -8.90 0.79
CA LEU A 66 -8.79 -8.30 0.67
C LEU A 66 -8.71 -6.87 0.14
N ARG A 67 -7.77 -6.09 0.64
CA ARG A 67 -7.55 -4.71 0.19
C ARG A 67 -7.16 -4.66 -1.28
N ALA A 68 -6.29 -5.55 -1.73
CA ALA A 68 -5.89 -5.63 -3.14
C ALA A 68 -7.11 -5.86 -4.05
N ALA A 69 -8.00 -6.78 -3.68
CA ALA A 69 -9.22 -7.06 -4.43
C ALA A 69 -10.16 -5.85 -4.48
N ILE A 70 -10.36 -5.16 -3.34
CA ILE A 70 -11.21 -3.97 -3.25
C ILE A 70 -10.64 -2.82 -4.10
N TYR A 71 -9.33 -2.63 -4.12
CA TYR A 71 -8.70 -1.58 -4.92
C TYR A 71 -8.85 -1.83 -6.42
N LEU A 72 -8.87 -3.09 -6.85
CA LEU A 72 -9.18 -3.43 -8.25
C LEU A 72 -10.62 -3.06 -8.62
N LEU A 73 -11.59 -3.36 -7.76
CA LEU A 73 -12.98 -2.97 -7.96
C LEU A 73 -13.14 -1.45 -8.01
N SER A 74 -12.58 -0.75 -7.05
CA SER A 74 -12.58 0.71 -7.00
C SER A 74 -11.93 1.32 -8.25
N GLY A 75 -10.85 0.74 -8.72
CA GLY A 75 -10.18 1.19 -9.94
C GLY A 75 -11.05 1.02 -11.18
N ARG A 76 -11.78 -0.08 -11.29
CA ARG A 76 -12.74 -0.29 -12.39
C ARG A 76 -13.84 0.77 -12.39
N GLU A 77 -14.42 1.05 -11.23
CA GLU A 77 -15.45 2.08 -11.10
C GLU A 77 -14.93 3.46 -11.52
N ARG A 78 -13.73 3.83 -11.06
CA ARG A 78 -13.13 5.12 -11.42
C ARG A 78 -12.84 5.23 -12.92
N ARG A 79 -12.32 4.17 -13.53
CA ARG A 79 -12.05 4.15 -14.99
C ARG A 79 -13.32 4.15 -15.81
N SER A 80 -14.37 3.46 -15.36
CA SER A 80 -15.68 3.50 -16.03
C SER A 80 -16.27 4.90 -15.99
N ALA A 81 -16.17 5.60 -14.88
CA ALA A 81 -16.62 6.98 -14.76
C ALA A 81 -15.85 7.92 -15.70
N ALA A 82 -14.56 7.68 -15.90
CA ALA A 82 -13.73 8.47 -16.80
C ALA A 82 -14.07 8.26 -18.29
N ALA A 83 -14.67 7.13 -18.64
CA ALA A 83 -15.01 6.77 -20.01
C ALA A 83 -16.34 7.38 -20.51
N VAL A 84 -17.08 8.03 -19.64
CA VAL A 84 -18.39 8.64 -19.96
C VAL A 84 -18.26 10.04 -20.54
#